data_f8d130087a888a1c1dc107cefcf982a8
#
_entry.id   f8d130087a888a1c1dc107cefcf982a8
#
_cell.length_a   1.000
_cell.length_b   1.000
_cell.length_c   1.000
_cell.angle_alpha   90.00
_cell.angle_beta   90.00
_cell.angle_gamma   90.00
#
_symmetry.space_group_name_H-M   'P 1'
#
loop_
_entity.id
_entity.type
_entity.pdbx_description
1 polymer ?
#
loop_
_entity_poly.entity_id
_entity_poly.type
_entity_poly.pdbx_seq_one_letter_code
_entity_poly.pdbx_strand_id
1 'polypeptide(L)'
;MAPEAEPLQLDPSLIGTLELDTFHVPYVHLENQPVVPAHLRAGETEYVYNRSYPIKGYSATMPAAVAELQAEGRQVLVAERNERYYLYLA
;
A
#
# COMPACT_ATOMS: atom_id res chain seq x y z
N MET A 1 6.29 -3.64 -25.35
CA MET A 1 5.37 -3.83 -24.99
C MET A 1 5.15 -3.47 -23.76
N ALA A 2 4.42 -2.92 -23.58
CA ALA A 2 4.15 -2.43 -22.54
C ALA A 2 3.68 -3.23 -21.58
N PRO A 3 4.06 -3.20 -20.70
CA PRO A 3 3.69 -3.95 -19.75
C PRO A 3 2.50 -3.60 -19.26
N GLU A 4 1.72 -3.67 -19.51
CA GLU A 4 0.77 -3.41 -19.08
C GLU A 4 0.41 -3.82 -18.05
N ALA A 5 0.29 -3.69 -17.63
CA ALA A 5 0.03 -3.73 -16.53
C ALA A 5 -1.21 -4.10 -16.11
N GLU A 6 -1.51 -5.21 -16.05
CA GLU A 6 -2.64 -5.57 -15.41
C GLU A 6 -2.48 -5.40 -13.97
N PRO A 7 -3.47 -4.92 -13.24
CA PRO A 7 -3.41 -4.82 -11.80
C PRO A 7 -3.15 -6.17 -11.16
N LEU A 8 -2.36 -6.20 -10.12
CA LEU A 8 -2.17 -7.42 -9.37
C LEU A 8 -3.42 -7.64 -8.53
N GLN A 9 -4.07 -8.79 -8.74
CA GLN A 9 -5.28 -9.08 -7.99
C GLN A 9 -4.89 -9.62 -6.63
N LEU A 10 -5.37 -8.98 -5.58
CA LEU A 10 -5.09 -9.42 -4.22
C LEU A 10 -6.23 -10.27 -3.70
N ASP A 11 -5.86 -11.30 -2.97
CA ASP A 11 -6.85 -12.13 -2.28
C ASP A 11 -7.26 -11.36 -1.03
N PRO A 12 -8.53 -11.00 -0.87
CA PRO A 12 -8.92 -10.23 0.31
C PRO A 12 -8.56 -10.88 1.62
N SER A 13 -8.44 -12.19 1.66
CA SER A 13 -8.10 -12.87 2.90
C SER A 13 -6.66 -12.62 3.30
N LEU A 14 -5.82 -12.12 2.41
CA LEU A 14 -4.44 -11.81 2.72
C LEU A 14 -4.25 -10.38 3.19
N ILE A 15 -5.29 -9.58 3.16
CA ILE A 15 -5.18 -8.19 3.55
C ILE A 15 -5.45 -8.10 5.04
N GLY A 16 -4.47 -7.65 5.78
CA GLY A 16 -4.59 -7.48 7.21
C GLY A 16 -4.72 -6.02 7.57
N THR A 17 -4.27 -5.70 8.77
CA THR A 17 -4.37 -4.34 9.28
C THR A 17 -3.03 -3.93 9.85
N LEU A 18 -2.56 -2.77 9.48
CA LEU A 18 -1.36 -2.19 10.05
C LEU A 18 -1.79 -1.10 11.01
N GLU A 19 -1.36 -1.22 12.27
CA GLU A 19 -1.72 -0.24 13.25
C GLU A 19 -0.68 0.85 13.27
N LEU A 20 -1.13 2.06 13.11
CA LEU A 20 -0.29 3.23 13.19
C LEU A 20 -0.79 4.05 14.36
N ASP A 21 0.05 4.62 15.07
CA ASP A 21 -0.25 5.54 16.14
C ASP A 21 -1.67 5.53 16.60
N THR A 22 -2.55 6.26 16.01
CA THR A 22 -3.92 6.42 16.47
C THR A 22 -4.94 5.87 15.48
N PHE A 23 -4.51 5.16 14.46
CA PHE A 23 -5.43 4.64 13.48
C PHE A 23 -4.81 3.43 12.78
N HIS A 24 -5.57 2.76 11.92
CA HIS A 24 -5.04 1.62 11.20
C HIS A 24 -5.46 1.67 9.75
N VAL A 25 -4.72 0.95 8.91
CA VAL A 25 -4.95 0.94 7.48
C VAL A 25 -4.88 -0.50 6.97
N PRO A 26 -5.49 -0.80 5.84
CA PRO A 26 -5.32 -2.09 5.20
C PRO A 26 -3.86 -2.31 4.84
N TYR A 27 -3.40 -3.54 4.96
CA TYR A 27 -1.99 -3.85 4.85
C TYR A 27 -1.80 -5.22 4.23
N VAL A 28 -0.84 -5.36 3.34
CA VAL A 28 -0.60 -6.63 2.67
C VAL A 28 0.90 -6.78 2.45
N HIS A 29 1.35 -8.04 2.41
CA HIS A 29 2.73 -8.35 2.11
C HIS A 29 2.85 -8.72 0.63
N LEU A 30 3.86 -8.20 -0.04
CA LEU A 30 4.08 -8.48 -1.46
C LEU A 30 5.45 -9.14 -1.65
N GLU A 31 5.77 -10.10 -0.82
CA GLU A 31 7.13 -10.62 -0.82
C GLU A 31 7.48 -11.45 -2.01
N ASN A 32 6.53 -12.06 -2.65
CA ASN A 32 6.82 -12.95 -3.76
C ASN A 32 6.74 -12.27 -5.11
N GLN A 33 6.62 -10.96 -5.14
CA GLN A 33 6.50 -10.26 -6.41
C GLN A 33 7.88 -9.87 -6.91
N PRO A 34 8.20 -10.12 -8.17
CA PRO A 34 9.51 -9.74 -8.69
C PRO A 34 9.71 -8.23 -8.75
N VAL A 35 8.65 -7.49 -8.95
CA VAL A 35 8.74 -6.04 -9.00
C VAL A 35 7.53 -5.48 -8.28
N VAL A 36 7.60 -4.23 -7.92
CA VAL A 36 6.48 -3.55 -7.28
C VAL A 36 5.45 -3.23 -8.36
N PRO A 37 4.24 -3.75 -8.25
CA PRO A 37 3.24 -3.46 -9.29
C PRO A 37 2.78 -2.02 -9.19
N ALA A 38 2.43 -1.45 -10.33
CA ALA A 38 1.91 -0.09 -10.36
C ALA A 38 0.47 -0.03 -9.85
N HIS A 39 -0.27 -1.12 -9.97
CA HIS A 39 -1.66 -1.16 -9.58
C HIS A 39 -1.96 -2.41 -8.79
N LEU A 40 -2.77 -2.28 -7.77
CA LEU A 40 -3.28 -3.41 -7.00
C LEU A 40 -4.79 -3.36 -7.03
N ARG A 41 -5.42 -4.52 -7.11
CA ARG A 41 -6.87 -4.57 -7.04
C ARG A 41 -7.27 -5.46 -5.87
N ALA A 42 -8.07 -4.94 -4.97
CA ALA A 42 -8.59 -5.67 -3.84
C ALA A 42 -10.10 -5.65 -3.94
N GLY A 43 -10.69 -6.80 -4.24
CA GLY A 43 -12.11 -6.84 -4.49
C GLY A 43 -12.43 -6.02 -5.72
N GLU A 44 -13.25 -4.99 -5.56
CA GLU A 44 -13.60 -4.15 -6.67
C GLU A 44 -12.88 -2.82 -6.65
N THR A 45 -11.94 -2.64 -5.74
CA THR A 45 -11.25 -1.37 -5.61
C THR A 45 -9.86 -1.49 -6.19
N GLU A 46 -9.52 -0.57 -7.07
CA GLU A 46 -8.19 -0.56 -7.67
C GLU A 46 -7.37 0.54 -7.02
N TYR A 47 -6.16 0.18 -6.58
CA TYR A 47 -5.27 1.10 -5.92
C TYR A 47 -4.07 1.35 -6.83
N VAL A 48 -3.55 2.57 -6.83
CA VAL A 48 -2.44 2.96 -7.68
C VAL A 48 -1.26 3.33 -6.79
N TYR A 49 -0.07 2.86 -7.14
CA TYR A 49 1.13 3.15 -6.37
C TYR A 49 1.35 4.67 -6.29
N ASN A 50 1.67 5.13 -5.10
CA ASN A 50 1.93 6.55 -4.88
C ASN A 50 3.38 6.79 -4.48
N ARG A 51 3.82 6.26 -3.36
CA ARG A 51 5.17 6.47 -2.88
C ARG A 51 5.57 5.37 -1.90
N SER A 52 6.85 5.33 -1.54
CA SER A 52 7.32 4.34 -0.61
C SER A 52 8.17 4.97 0.47
N TYR A 53 8.30 4.26 1.57
CA TYR A 53 9.10 4.69 2.71
C TYR A 53 9.89 3.50 3.24
N PRO A 54 11.14 3.69 3.65
CA PRO A 54 11.88 2.60 4.28
C PRO A 54 11.30 2.29 5.65
N ILE A 55 11.22 1.01 6.00
CA ILE A 55 10.69 0.66 7.29
C ILE A 55 11.64 1.16 8.37
N LYS A 56 12.95 1.00 8.18
CA LYS A 56 13.86 1.55 9.12
C LYS A 56 13.95 3.01 8.91
N GLY A 57 13.76 3.79 9.89
CA GLY A 57 13.92 5.22 9.81
C GLY A 57 12.76 5.98 9.24
N TYR A 58 11.60 5.34 9.09
CA TYR A 58 10.45 6.10 8.60
C TYR A 58 9.96 7.08 9.68
N SER A 59 10.26 6.80 10.91
CA SER A 59 9.88 7.62 12.04
C SER A 59 8.39 7.95 11.95
N ALA A 60 7.99 9.18 11.96
CA ALA A 60 6.58 9.54 11.87
C ALA A 60 6.17 9.97 10.47
N THR A 61 7.05 9.86 9.49
CA THR A 61 6.77 10.39 8.16
C THR A 61 5.66 9.62 7.46
N MET A 62 5.74 8.30 7.48
CA MET A 62 4.74 7.51 6.76
C MET A 62 3.37 7.59 7.44
N PRO A 63 3.27 7.47 8.78
CA PRO A 63 1.95 7.63 9.40
C PRO A 63 1.35 9.01 9.17
N ALA A 64 2.16 10.05 9.18
CA ALA A 64 1.65 11.39 8.93
C ALA A 64 1.12 11.52 7.52
N ALA A 65 1.83 10.95 6.54
CA ALA A 65 1.38 11.00 5.16
C ALA A 65 0.06 10.24 4.99
N VAL A 66 -0.06 9.06 5.62
CA VAL A 66 -1.29 8.28 5.54
C VAL A 66 -2.45 9.04 6.16
N ALA A 67 -2.22 9.65 7.32
CA ALA A 67 -3.27 10.40 8.00
C ALA A 67 -3.75 11.55 7.13
N GLU A 68 -2.82 12.23 6.48
CA GLU A 68 -3.19 13.34 5.64
C GLU A 68 -4.02 12.89 4.45
N LEU A 69 -3.64 11.79 3.82
CA LEU A 69 -4.38 11.27 2.68
C LEU A 69 -5.78 10.81 3.09
N GLN A 70 -5.89 10.17 4.23
CA GLN A 70 -7.20 9.73 4.70
C GLN A 70 -8.08 10.92 5.06
N ALA A 71 -7.49 11.99 5.59
CA ALA A 71 -8.24 13.19 5.89
C ALA A 71 -8.79 13.84 4.62
N GLU A 72 -8.15 13.59 3.49
CA GLU A 72 -8.64 14.09 2.23
C GLU A 72 -9.67 13.17 1.59
N GLY A 73 -10.04 12.10 2.27
CA GLY A 73 -11.04 11.19 1.74
C GLY A 73 -10.48 10.11 0.85
N ARG A 74 -9.14 9.95 0.79
CA ARG A 74 -8.53 8.93 -0.05
C ARG A 74 -8.47 7.61 0.69
N GLN A 75 -8.60 6.52 -0.05
CA GLN A 75 -8.41 5.21 0.52
C GLN A 75 -6.97 4.81 0.33
N VAL A 76 -6.32 4.35 1.38
CA VAL A 76 -4.91 4.03 1.37
C VAL A 76 -4.73 2.56 1.68
N LEU A 77 -3.90 1.88 0.90
CA LEU A 77 -3.51 0.51 1.18
C LEU A 77 -1.99 0.51 1.29
N VAL A 78 -1.48 -0.10 2.36
CA VAL A 78 -0.04 -0.17 2.58
C VAL A 78 0.43 -1.57 2.23
N ALA A 79 1.45 -1.66 1.40
CA ALA A 79 2.05 -2.94 1.04
C ALA A 79 3.50 -2.95 1.51
N GLU A 80 3.94 -4.10 2.02
CA GLU A 80 5.31 -4.23 2.50
C GLU A 80 6.08 -5.17 1.60
N ARG A 81 7.29 -4.76 1.20
CA ARG A 81 8.15 -5.61 0.39
C ARG A 81 9.56 -5.10 0.55
N ASN A 82 10.51 -6.02 0.80
CA ASN A 82 11.92 -5.66 0.88
C ASN A 82 12.19 -4.57 1.89
N GLU A 83 11.58 -4.66 3.03
CA GLU A 83 11.83 -3.72 4.14
C GLU A 83 11.43 -2.31 3.77
N ARG A 84 10.43 -2.15 2.90
CA ARG A 84 9.86 -0.85 2.59
C ARG A 84 8.36 -0.94 2.62
N TYR A 85 7.71 0.17 2.97
CA TYR A 85 6.27 0.29 2.88
C TYR A 85 5.96 1.04 1.60
N TYR A 86 5.00 0.53 0.83
CA TYR A 86 4.57 1.16 -0.42
C TYR A 86 3.13 1.60 -0.22
N LEU A 87 2.85 2.86 -0.47
CA LEU A 87 1.50 3.39 -0.31
C LEU A 87 0.78 3.35 -1.66
N TYR A 88 -0.41 2.77 -1.64
CA TYR A 88 -1.26 2.71 -2.82
C TYR A 88 -2.55 3.46 -2.50
N LEU A 89 -3.05 4.20 -3.44
CA LEU A 89 -4.22 5.04 -3.25
C LEU A 89 -5.33 4.66 -4.22
N ALA A 90 -6.55 4.71 -3.73
CA ALA A 90 -7.73 4.51 -4.58
C ALA A 90 -8.51 5.80 -4.77
#